data_f3981bfc3bb9ef2a89f45bf3ce487c41
#
_entry.id   f3981bfc3bb9ef2a89f45bf3ce487c41
#
_cell.length_a   1.000
_cell.length_b   1.000
_cell.length_c   1.000
_cell.angle_alpha   90.00
_cell.angle_beta   90.00
_cell.angle_gamma   90.00
#
_symmetry.space_group_name_H-M   'P 1'
#
loop_
_entity.id
_entity.type
_entity.pdbx_description
1 polymer ?
#
loop_
_entity_poly.entity_id
_entity_poly.type
_entity_poly.pdbx_seq_one_letter_code
_entity_poly.pdbx_strand_id
1 'polypeptide(L)'
;MENQYCPFLTVTPTIFCTGTQEQEVRISAKKYHRHAQSRLDNTARIKFFRVDGPVTGWRTWIDDAPAADFIREENGDLVFNVTVPNEGEYVIYLESQKEDGSFAQEQVLCIYALKEDLYKLMPYKGDFHMHSNCSDGKETPEYVAATCRKNGFDFMALTDHRQYAPSLTAKQAMADYGCDMLVCPGEEVHLPDNPVHIVHFGGKYSINDLAYNDEAKYRAEVAEYTEKIPESYDEATRFQVAASEWTFDRIREAGGIAMFCHPFWRPWYHNYIGEDVNELLLEHNKFDVLEVVGGFYRHQTECNMLSISRWQEERAKGKKIPVAGISDCHGCDGDLAGWFYTIVFADKLDFDSIAEAIRDERSVAVHWIPGEHPVVVGPFRLTKFVYFLIREFYPDHDALCNAEGEIMRRDIAGYGEPDAAAQIRSRSGAVRKYMEQFWGK
;
A
#
# COMPACT_ATOMS: atom_id res chain seq x y z
N MET A 1 -19.49 -13.96 -1.66
CA MET A 1 -18.61 -15.09 -2.05
C MET A 1 -17.82 -15.44 -0.81
N GLU A 2 -17.93 -16.65 -0.32
CA GLU A 2 -17.11 -17.12 0.79
C GLU A 2 -15.63 -17.01 0.39
N ASN A 3 -14.78 -16.66 1.36
CA ASN A 3 -13.36 -16.44 1.19
C ASN A 3 -12.73 -17.66 0.48
N GLN A 4 -12.24 -17.50 -0.74
CA GLN A 4 -11.57 -18.55 -1.51
C GLN A 4 -10.15 -18.84 -1.00
N TYR A 5 -9.64 -18.04 -0.07
CA TYR A 5 -8.36 -18.26 0.58
C TYR A 5 -8.33 -19.62 1.28
N CYS A 6 -7.34 -20.44 0.90
CA CYS A 6 -7.14 -21.78 1.49
C CYS A 6 -6.00 -21.73 2.51
N PRO A 7 -6.27 -21.48 3.78
CA PRO A 7 -5.21 -21.23 4.78
C PRO A 7 -4.36 -22.47 5.10
N PHE A 8 -4.76 -23.65 4.65
CA PHE A 8 -4.13 -24.94 5.00
C PHE A 8 -3.35 -25.62 3.85
N LEU A 9 -3.41 -25.06 2.64
CA LEU A 9 -2.53 -25.46 1.52
C LEU A 9 -1.65 -24.28 1.13
N THR A 10 -0.47 -24.60 0.58
CA THR A 10 0.46 -23.63 -0.03
C THR A 10 0.69 -23.98 -1.47
N VAL A 11 0.75 -22.95 -2.32
CA VAL A 11 1.21 -23.04 -3.71
C VAL A 11 2.57 -22.34 -3.79
N THR A 12 3.55 -22.99 -4.37
CA THR A 12 4.91 -22.45 -4.52
C THR A 12 5.45 -22.69 -5.93
N PRO A 13 5.93 -21.64 -6.62
CA PRO A 13 5.71 -20.23 -6.30
C PRO A 13 4.25 -19.83 -6.50
N THR A 14 3.84 -18.69 -5.90
CA THR A 14 2.49 -18.14 -6.13
C THR A 14 2.50 -17.09 -7.23
N ILE A 15 3.64 -16.41 -7.43
CA ILE A 15 3.84 -15.43 -8.49
C ILE A 15 4.76 -15.99 -9.57
N PHE A 16 4.34 -15.87 -10.82
CA PHE A 16 5.06 -16.36 -12.00
C PHE A 16 5.45 -15.20 -12.93
N CYS A 17 6.59 -15.34 -13.62
CA CYS A 17 6.86 -14.50 -14.78
C CYS A 17 6.14 -15.06 -16.01
N THR A 18 5.45 -14.21 -16.78
CA THR A 18 4.81 -14.65 -18.02
C THR A 18 5.81 -15.23 -19.00
N GLY A 19 5.42 -16.33 -19.66
CA GLY A 19 6.29 -17.00 -20.63
C GLY A 19 5.61 -18.17 -21.31
N THR A 20 6.27 -18.69 -22.34
CA THR A 20 5.83 -19.89 -23.10
C THR A 20 6.49 -21.18 -22.62
N GLN A 21 7.45 -21.09 -21.70
CA GLN A 21 8.08 -22.25 -21.09
C GLN A 21 7.23 -22.79 -19.95
N GLU A 22 7.27 -24.09 -19.75
CA GLU A 22 6.67 -24.74 -18.61
C GLU A 22 7.39 -24.35 -17.33
N GLN A 23 6.62 -24.10 -16.28
CA GLN A 23 7.09 -23.75 -14.95
C GLN A 23 6.45 -24.68 -13.93
N GLU A 24 7.25 -25.18 -12.98
CA GLU A 24 6.78 -26.09 -11.95
C GLU A 24 5.90 -25.37 -10.92
N VAL A 25 4.81 -26.00 -10.56
CA VAL A 25 3.93 -25.64 -9.45
C VAL A 25 3.93 -26.77 -8.44
N ARG A 26 4.15 -26.43 -7.18
CA ARG A 26 4.09 -27.34 -6.05
C ARG A 26 2.94 -26.96 -5.11
N ILE A 27 2.14 -27.93 -4.72
CA ILE A 27 1.08 -27.76 -3.73
C ILE A 27 1.41 -28.62 -2.52
N SER A 28 1.54 -28.00 -1.35
CA SER A 28 1.91 -28.66 -0.10
C SER A 28 0.87 -28.41 1.00
N ALA A 29 0.70 -29.38 1.89
CA ALA A 29 -0.17 -29.25 3.06
C ALA A 29 0.54 -28.53 4.21
N LYS A 30 -0.11 -27.52 4.80
CA LYS A 30 0.36 -26.89 6.06
C LYS A 30 0.18 -27.87 7.21
N LYS A 31 1.28 -28.28 7.85
CA LYS A 31 1.32 -29.38 8.85
C LYS A 31 0.44 -29.14 10.10
N TYR A 32 0.10 -27.91 10.41
CA TYR A 32 -0.75 -27.60 11.56
C TYR A 32 -2.24 -27.95 11.37
N HIS A 33 -2.67 -28.20 10.12
CA HIS A 33 -4.08 -28.45 9.82
C HIS A 33 -4.32 -29.95 9.52
N ARG A 34 -5.01 -30.65 10.39
CA ARG A 34 -5.17 -32.11 10.34
C ARG A 34 -5.82 -32.65 9.05
N HIS A 35 -6.61 -31.82 8.35
CA HIS A 35 -7.29 -32.21 7.12
C HIS A 35 -6.59 -31.74 5.84
N ALA A 36 -5.51 -30.99 5.96
CA ALA A 36 -4.80 -30.45 4.79
C ALA A 36 -4.28 -31.59 3.90
N GLN A 37 -3.59 -32.55 4.50
CA GLN A 37 -3.01 -33.67 3.77
C GLN A 37 -4.08 -34.53 3.10
N SER A 38 -5.18 -34.84 3.78
CA SER A 38 -6.25 -35.67 3.22
C SER A 38 -6.91 -35.05 1.97
N ARG A 39 -6.92 -33.71 1.86
CA ARG A 39 -7.41 -33.02 0.65
C ARG A 39 -6.47 -33.24 -0.54
N LEU A 40 -5.16 -33.19 -0.30
CA LEU A 40 -4.18 -33.52 -1.35
C LEU A 40 -4.26 -34.99 -1.71
N ASP A 41 -4.35 -35.89 -0.73
CA ASP A 41 -4.40 -37.35 -0.95
C ASP A 41 -5.64 -37.76 -1.78
N ASN A 42 -6.75 -37.03 -1.60
CA ASN A 42 -8.00 -37.31 -2.33
C ASN A 42 -8.03 -36.64 -3.73
N THR A 43 -7.04 -35.82 -4.08
CA THR A 43 -7.00 -35.18 -5.40
C THR A 43 -6.79 -36.22 -6.49
N ALA A 44 -7.76 -36.34 -7.39
CA ALA A 44 -7.74 -37.25 -8.55
C ALA A 44 -7.55 -36.50 -9.87
N ARG A 45 -7.83 -35.20 -9.91
CA ARG A 45 -7.67 -34.35 -11.09
C ARG A 45 -7.33 -32.92 -10.70
N ILE A 46 -6.43 -32.30 -11.46
CA ILE A 46 -6.09 -30.88 -11.39
C ILE A 46 -6.54 -30.21 -12.68
N LYS A 47 -7.29 -29.12 -12.57
CA LYS A 47 -7.56 -28.25 -13.72
C LYS A 47 -6.88 -26.91 -13.52
N PHE A 48 -6.40 -26.32 -14.61
CA PHE A 48 -5.69 -25.05 -14.61
C PHE A 48 -6.23 -24.14 -15.71
N PHE A 49 -6.66 -22.92 -15.33
CA PHE A 49 -7.23 -21.97 -16.28
C PHE A 49 -7.07 -20.52 -15.82
N ARG A 50 -7.11 -19.57 -16.75
CA ARG A 50 -7.03 -18.14 -16.47
C ARG A 50 -8.40 -17.57 -16.09
N VAL A 51 -8.47 -16.72 -15.05
CA VAL A 51 -9.71 -16.09 -14.56
C VAL A 51 -10.42 -15.27 -15.64
N ASP A 52 -9.67 -14.50 -16.43
CA ASP A 52 -10.19 -13.64 -17.50
C ASP A 52 -10.00 -14.26 -18.91
N GLY A 53 -9.96 -15.61 -18.97
CA GLY A 53 -9.94 -16.36 -20.20
C GLY A 53 -11.27 -16.25 -20.99
N PRO A 54 -11.30 -16.71 -22.25
CA PRO A 54 -12.52 -16.69 -23.06
C PRO A 54 -13.60 -17.58 -22.43
N VAL A 55 -14.84 -17.05 -22.42
CA VAL A 55 -16.02 -17.73 -21.88
C VAL A 55 -16.95 -18.07 -23.04
N THR A 56 -17.25 -19.36 -23.23
CA THR A 56 -18.15 -19.84 -24.27
C THR A 56 -19.57 -20.12 -23.79
N GLY A 57 -19.78 -20.14 -22.45
CA GLY A 57 -21.09 -20.35 -21.82
C GLY A 57 -21.02 -20.30 -20.29
N TRP A 58 -22.16 -20.49 -19.63
CA TRP A 58 -22.24 -20.48 -18.19
C TRP A 58 -21.52 -21.70 -17.58
N ARG A 59 -20.39 -21.48 -16.86
CA ARG A 59 -19.52 -22.49 -16.26
C ARG A 59 -18.73 -23.40 -17.22
N THR A 60 -18.86 -23.25 -18.53
CA THR A 60 -18.11 -24.11 -19.49
C THR A 60 -16.60 -23.94 -19.37
N TRP A 61 -16.11 -22.77 -18.90
CA TRP A 61 -14.68 -22.56 -18.68
C TRP A 61 -14.07 -23.52 -17.64
N ILE A 62 -14.83 -24.00 -16.65
CA ILE A 62 -14.35 -25.01 -15.68
C ILE A 62 -14.43 -26.40 -16.31
N ASP A 63 -15.53 -26.68 -16.99
CA ASP A 63 -15.75 -28.01 -17.60
C ASP A 63 -14.78 -28.26 -18.75
N ASP A 64 -14.52 -27.24 -19.57
CA ASP A 64 -13.64 -27.27 -20.74
C ASP A 64 -12.15 -27.06 -20.40
N ALA A 65 -11.83 -26.65 -19.15
CA ALA A 65 -10.45 -26.47 -18.74
C ALA A 65 -9.67 -27.80 -18.84
N PRO A 66 -8.49 -27.77 -19.44
CA PRO A 66 -7.68 -28.99 -19.56
C PRO A 66 -7.26 -29.51 -18.19
N ALA A 67 -7.26 -30.82 -18.04
CA ALA A 67 -6.61 -31.45 -16.90
C ALA A 67 -5.09 -31.35 -17.06
N ALA A 68 -4.41 -31.00 -15.97
CA ALA A 68 -2.96 -31.06 -15.90
C ALA A 68 -2.50 -32.45 -15.38
N ASP A 69 -1.49 -33.03 -16.02
CA ASP A 69 -0.80 -34.16 -15.45
C ASP A 69 -0.02 -33.73 -14.22
N PHE A 70 -0.07 -34.52 -13.15
CA PHE A 70 0.63 -34.24 -11.92
C PHE A 70 1.30 -35.45 -11.31
N ILE A 71 2.34 -35.22 -10.54
CA ILE A 71 3.07 -36.23 -9.77
C ILE A 71 2.74 -36.02 -8.29
N ARG A 72 2.52 -37.14 -7.57
CA ARG A 72 2.46 -37.13 -6.11
C ARG A 72 3.81 -37.57 -5.57
N GLU A 73 4.48 -36.71 -4.82
CA GLU A 73 5.73 -37.01 -4.17
C GLU A 73 5.54 -37.90 -2.93
N GLU A 74 6.64 -38.48 -2.41
CA GLU A 74 6.62 -39.33 -1.21
C GLU A 74 6.13 -38.60 0.05
N ASN A 75 6.37 -37.30 0.14
CA ASN A 75 5.89 -36.43 1.24
C ASN A 75 4.41 -36.04 1.10
N GLY A 76 3.74 -36.45 0.00
CA GLY A 76 2.34 -36.13 -0.28
C GLY A 76 2.09 -34.84 -1.06
N ASP A 77 3.13 -34.08 -1.41
CA ASP A 77 2.99 -32.89 -2.24
C ASP A 77 2.52 -33.24 -3.66
N LEU A 78 1.76 -32.34 -4.29
CA LEU A 78 1.39 -32.44 -5.69
C LEU A 78 2.28 -31.49 -6.52
N VAL A 79 2.87 -32.05 -7.60
CA VAL A 79 3.75 -31.28 -8.50
C VAL A 79 3.26 -31.44 -9.93
N PHE A 80 3.12 -30.30 -10.63
CA PHE A 80 2.72 -30.28 -12.04
C PHE A 80 3.32 -29.06 -12.74
N ASN A 81 3.34 -29.09 -14.07
CA ASN A 81 3.85 -28.01 -14.89
C ASN A 81 2.72 -27.17 -15.49
N VAL A 82 2.93 -25.86 -15.55
CA VAL A 82 2.01 -24.91 -16.17
C VAL A 82 2.73 -24.00 -17.15
N THR A 83 1.97 -23.51 -18.14
CA THR A 83 2.40 -22.42 -19.01
C THR A 83 1.52 -21.20 -18.74
N VAL A 84 2.13 -20.06 -18.48
CA VAL A 84 1.43 -18.79 -18.15
C VAL A 84 1.81 -17.69 -19.16
N PRO A 85 1.32 -17.76 -20.41
CA PRO A 85 1.73 -16.83 -21.47
C PRO A 85 1.18 -15.41 -21.29
N ASN A 86 0.11 -15.25 -20.52
CA ASN A 86 -0.59 -13.99 -20.34
C ASN A 86 -0.53 -13.53 -18.87
N GLU A 87 -0.41 -12.22 -18.68
CA GLU A 87 -0.49 -11.62 -17.36
C GLU A 87 -1.92 -11.72 -16.80
N GLY A 88 -2.03 -12.06 -15.51
CA GLY A 88 -3.30 -12.14 -14.80
C GLY A 88 -3.35 -13.30 -13.81
N GLU A 89 -4.51 -13.47 -13.22
CA GLU A 89 -4.80 -14.51 -12.24
C GLU A 89 -5.17 -15.82 -12.93
N TYR A 90 -4.62 -16.92 -12.40
CA TYR A 90 -4.93 -18.28 -12.82
C TYR A 90 -5.44 -19.07 -11.63
N VAL A 91 -6.37 -19.98 -11.92
CA VAL A 91 -6.98 -20.86 -10.93
C VAL A 91 -6.46 -22.28 -11.09
N ILE A 92 -6.14 -22.87 -9.96
CA ILE A 92 -5.82 -24.29 -9.80
C ILE A 92 -7.03 -24.93 -9.09
N TYR A 93 -7.69 -25.85 -9.78
CA TYR A 93 -8.90 -26.50 -9.30
C TYR A 93 -8.60 -27.96 -8.99
N LEU A 94 -8.64 -28.32 -7.69
CA LEU A 94 -8.41 -29.68 -7.24
C LEU A 94 -9.75 -30.40 -7.13
N GLU A 95 -9.87 -31.59 -7.71
CA GLU A 95 -11.08 -32.40 -7.73
C GLU A 95 -10.79 -33.83 -7.25
N SER A 96 -11.71 -34.35 -6.44
CA SER A 96 -11.76 -35.79 -6.10
C SER A 96 -12.70 -36.54 -7.04
N GLN A 97 -12.48 -37.85 -7.18
CA GLN A 97 -13.37 -38.72 -7.93
C GLN A 97 -14.36 -39.39 -6.97
N LYS A 98 -15.64 -39.33 -7.29
CA LYS A 98 -16.71 -40.04 -6.57
C LYS A 98 -16.84 -41.50 -7.02
N GLU A 99 -17.58 -42.27 -6.24
CA GLU A 99 -17.86 -43.70 -6.55
C GLU A 99 -18.57 -43.91 -7.89
N ASP A 100 -19.40 -42.95 -8.32
CA ASP A 100 -20.09 -42.98 -9.61
C ASP A 100 -19.21 -42.56 -10.81
N GLY A 101 -17.92 -42.27 -10.55
CA GLY A 101 -16.96 -41.81 -11.54
C GLY A 101 -17.02 -40.32 -11.84
N SER A 102 -17.97 -39.58 -11.30
CA SER A 102 -18.03 -38.12 -11.42
C SER A 102 -16.97 -37.45 -10.55
N PHE A 103 -16.70 -36.15 -10.82
CA PHE A 103 -15.74 -35.35 -10.05
C PHE A 103 -16.43 -34.35 -9.15
N ALA A 104 -15.85 -34.09 -8.00
CA ALA A 104 -16.26 -33.07 -7.05
C ALA A 104 -15.11 -32.13 -6.74
N GLN A 105 -15.42 -30.85 -6.62
CA GLN A 105 -14.45 -29.85 -6.15
C GLN A 105 -14.01 -30.14 -4.72
N GLU A 106 -12.70 -30.24 -4.51
CA GLU A 106 -12.11 -30.34 -3.17
C GLU A 106 -11.55 -28.99 -2.72
N GLN A 107 -10.82 -28.29 -3.60
CA GLN A 107 -10.18 -27.02 -3.27
C GLN A 107 -9.95 -26.16 -4.53
N VAL A 108 -9.92 -24.85 -4.31
CA VAL A 108 -9.52 -23.84 -5.30
C VAL A 108 -8.32 -23.08 -4.74
N LEU A 109 -7.27 -22.98 -5.55
CA LEU A 109 -6.06 -22.20 -5.25
C LEU A 109 -5.81 -21.26 -6.42
N CYS A 110 -5.11 -20.15 -6.14
CA CYS A 110 -4.84 -19.13 -7.15
C CYS A 110 -3.34 -18.83 -7.23
N ILE A 111 -2.88 -18.54 -8.44
CA ILE A 111 -1.56 -17.98 -8.72
C ILE A 111 -1.71 -16.76 -9.61
N TYR A 112 -0.68 -15.94 -9.68
CA TYR A 112 -0.69 -14.76 -10.55
C TYR A 112 0.56 -14.73 -11.44
N ALA A 113 0.36 -14.48 -12.74
CA ALA A 113 1.42 -14.27 -13.68
C ALA A 113 1.63 -12.78 -13.95
N LEU A 114 2.87 -12.31 -13.88
CA LEU A 114 3.28 -10.93 -14.12
C LEU A 114 4.24 -10.85 -15.31
N LYS A 115 4.17 -9.80 -16.10
CA LYS A 115 5.26 -9.48 -17.04
C LYS A 115 6.53 -9.11 -16.28
N GLU A 116 7.66 -9.25 -16.93
CA GLU A 116 8.98 -9.06 -16.32
C GLU A 116 9.16 -7.70 -15.64
N ASP A 117 8.59 -6.64 -16.20
CA ASP A 117 8.67 -5.27 -15.65
C ASP A 117 8.10 -5.15 -14.23
N LEU A 118 7.02 -5.88 -13.93
CA LEU A 118 6.40 -5.90 -12.61
C LEU A 118 6.84 -7.12 -11.77
N TYR A 119 7.18 -8.24 -12.40
CA TYR A 119 7.62 -9.46 -11.70
C TYR A 119 8.89 -9.24 -10.86
N LYS A 120 9.80 -8.39 -11.31
CA LYS A 120 11.05 -8.07 -10.59
C LYS A 120 10.85 -7.19 -9.36
N LEU A 121 9.71 -6.51 -9.24
CA LEU A 121 9.38 -5.59 -8.15
C LEU A 121 8.67 -6.33 -7.00
N MET A 122 8.71 -5.71 -5.81
CA MET A 122 7.99 -6.18 -4.62
C MET A 122 6.91 -5.19 -4.20
N PRO A 123 5.76 -5.65 -3.68
CA PRO A 123 4.68 -4.78 -3.20
C PRO A 123 4.93 -4.40 -1.74
N TYR A 124 5.39 -3.21 -1.49
CA TYR A 124 5.53 -2.67 -0.14
C TYR A 124 4.28 -1.88 0.25
N LYS A 125 3.77 -2.12 1.46
CA LYS A 125 2.58 -1.50 2.02
C LYS A 125 2.96 -0.49 3.10
N GLY A 126 2.33 0.69 3.13
CA GLY A 126 2.59 1.67 4.18
C GLY A 126 1.69 2.89 4.13
N ASP A 127 1.94 3.80 5.06
CA ASP A 127 1.20 5.04 5.24
C ASP A 127 2.17 6.21 5.38
N PHE A 128 1.90 7.30 4.67
CA PHE A 128 2.77 8.48 4.62
C PHE A 128 2.23 9.68 5.39
N HIS A 129 1.09 9.55 6.10
CA HIS A 129 0.48 10.67 6.81
C HIS A 129 -0.16 10.22 8.11
N MET A 130 0.48 10.59 9.22
CA MET A 130 -0.03 10.32 10.57
C MET A 130 0.65 11.22 11.60
N HIS A 131 0.01 11.36 12.75
CA HIS A 131 0.36 12.31 13.79
C HIS A 131 0.67 11.65 15.12
N SER A 132 1.61 12.23 15.84
CA SER A 132 1.94 11.87 17.22
C SER A 132 1.50 12.96 18.22
N ASN A 133 1.74 12.70 19.49
CA ASN A 133 1.49 13.68 20.56
C ASN A 133 2.46 14.89 20.55
N CYS A 134 3.36 14.93 19.57
CA CYS A 134 4.19 16.12 19.34
C CYS A 134 3.40 17.23 18.62
N SER A 135 2.35 16.88 17.89
CA SER A 135 1.35 17.84 17.38
C SER A 135 0.01 17.61 18.07
N ASP A 136 -0.95 17.01 17.41
CA ASP A 136 -2.31 16.80 17.92
C ASP A 136 -2.77 15.35 17.89
N GLY A 137 -1.86 14.41 17.60
CA GLY A 137 -2.09 12.99 17.81
C GLY A 137 -2.04 12.62 19.31
N LYS A 138 -2.30 11.36 19.62
CA LYS A 138 -2.46 10.89 21.00
C LYS A 138 -1.22 10.21 21.57
N GLU A 139 -0.52 9.46 20.75
CA GLU A 139 0.57 8.57 21.18
C GLU A 139 1.94 9.14 20.80
N THR A 140 2.98 8.61 21.42
CA THR A 140 4.37 9.02 21.11
C THR A 140 4.81 8.58 19.72
N PRO A 141 5.82 9.24 19.12
CA PRO A 141 6.37 8.86 17.81
C PRO A 141 6.73 7.39 17.69
N GLU A 142 7.34 6.83 18.74
CA GLU A 142 7.77 5.43 18.79
C GLU A 142 6.56 4.48 18.76
N TYR A 143 5.51 4.83 19.52
CA TYR A 143 4.30 4.01 19.61
C TYR A 143 3.51 4.03 18.28
N VAL A 144 3.44 5.20 17.61
CA VAL A 144 2.87 5.32 16.27
C VAL A 144 3.63 4.42 15.29
N ALA A 145 4.97 4.45 15.28
CA ALA A 145 5.77 3.61 14.40
C ALA A 145 5.57 2.11 14.68
N ALA A 146 5.54 1.70 15.95
CA ALA A 146 5.26 0.32 16.33
C ALA A 146 3.85 -0.12 15.89
N THR A 147 2.87 0.79 15.94
CA THR A 147 1.50 0.52 15.46
C THR A 147 1.46 0.36 13.94
N CYS A 148 2.24 1.13 13.20
CA CYS A 148 2.37 0.96 11.75
C CYS A 148 2.87 -0.45 11.41
N ARG A 149 3.91 -0.91 12.10
CA ARG A 149 4.40 -2.28 11.92
C ARG A 149 3.34 -3.31 12.31
N LYS A 150 2.60 -3.12 13.39
CA LYS A 150 1.48 -3.97 13.79
C LYS A 150 0.39 -4.05 12.71
N ASN A 151 0.13 -2.96 11.99
CA ASN A 151 -0.85 -2.91 10.90
C ASN A 151 -0.35 -3.52 9.58
N GLY A 152 0.82 -4.16 9.60
CA GLY A 152 1.38 -4.82 8.43
C GLY A 152 2.10 -3.86 7.48
N PHE A 153 2.65 -2.74 7.98
CA PHE A 153 3.33 -1.78 7.13
C PHE A 153 4.83 -2.09 7.01
N ASP A 154 5.34 -1.96 5.79
CA ASP A 154 6.75 -2.08 5.43
C ASP A 154 7.44 -0.72 5.47
N PHE A 155 6.69 0.36 5.24
CA PHE A 155 7.17 1.73 5.35
C PHE A 155 6.14 2.64 6.01
N MET A 156 6.62 3.76 6.54
CA MET A 156 5.78 4.84 7.05
C MET A 156 6.48 6.19 6.96
N ALA A 157 5.70 7.27 7.06
CA ALA A 157 6.19 8.58 7.42
C ALA A 157 5.35 9.12 8.60
N LEU A 158 6.01 9.58 9.66
CA LEU A 158 5.36 10.36 10.70
C LEU A 158 5.45 11.84 10.28
N THR A 159 4.31 12.54 10.25
CA THR A 159 4.21 13.85 9.61
C THR A 159 3.46 14.83 10.50
N ASP A 160 3.93 14.98 11.72
CA ASP A 160 3.37 15.93 12.68
C ASP A 160 3.28 17.35 12.11
N HIS A 161 2.18 18.06 12.43
CA HIS A 161 1.99 19.44 12.01
C HIS A 161 3.17 20.32 12.40
N ARG A 162 3.83 20.93 11.41
CA ARG A 162 4.94 21.87 11.59
C ARG A 162 6.15 21.31 12.31
N GLN A 163 6.28 20.01 12.43
CA GLN A 163 7.34 19.38 13.22
C GLN A 163 8.00 18.21 12.49
N TYR A 164 9.23 18.40 12.07
CA TYR A 164 10.02 17.37 11.41
C TYR A 164 10.73 16.44 12.41
N ALA A 165 11.15 16.95 13.58
CA ALA A 165 11.95 16.20 14.57
C ALA A 165 11.28 14.90 15.08
N PRO A 166 9.95 14.83 15.33
CA PRO A 166 9.31 13.60 15.78
C PRO A 166 9.48 12.42 14.81
N SER A 167 9.56 12.69 13.52
CA SER A 167 9.80 11.64 12.50
C SER A 167 11.18 11.01 12.64
N LEU A 168 12.19 11.79 13.09
CA LEU A 168 13.53 11.26 13.39
C LEU A 168 13.51 10.40 14.66
N THR A 169 12.70 10.76 15.66
CA THR A 169 12.52 9.95 16.89
C THR A 169 11.90 8.58 16.53
N ALA A 170 10.84 8.58 15.73
CA ALA A 170 10.21 7.34 15.24
C ALA A 170 11.21 6.46 14.47
N LYS A 171 12.00 7.07 13.58
CA LYS A 171 13.05 6.39 12.81
C LYS A 171 14.10 5.76 13.70
N GLN A 172 14.59 6.50 14.71
CA GLN A 172 15.60 6.00 15.65
C GLN A 172 15.05 4.84 16.47
N ALA A 173 13.82 4.93 16.97
CA ALA A 173 13.19 3.87 17.74
C ALA A 173 13.12 2.54 16.96
N MET A 174 12.71 2.57 15.68
CA MET A 174 12.68 1.37 14.84
C MET A 174 14.08 0.80 14.61
N ALA A 175 15.10 1.65 14.46
CA ALA A 175 16.49 1.23 14.35
C ALA A 175 17.00 0.57 15.66
N ASP A 176 16.65 1.11 16.83
CA ASP A 176 17.04 0.58 18.14
C ASP A 176 16.46 -0.83 18.39
N TYR A 177 15.21 -1.07 17.97
CA TYR A 177 14.62 -2.40 17.97
C TYR A 177 15.26 -3.34 16.93
N GLY A 178 15.85 -2.80 15.86
CA GLY A 178 16.31 -3.57 14.70
C GLY A 178 15.15 -4.05 13.84
N CYS A 179 14.06 -3.26 13.77
CA CYS A 179 12.90 -3.52 12.92
C CYS A 179 13.20 -3.17 11.46
N ASP A 180 12.82 -4.06 10.53
CA ASP A 180 13.10 -3.90 9.09
C ASP A 180 12.18 -2.85 8.40
N MET A 181 11.24 -2.23 9.13
CA MET A 181 10.34 -1.21 8.57
C MET A 181 11.09 0.07 8.20
N LEU A 182 10.86 0.57 6.99
CA LEU A 182 11.40 1.86 6.54
C LEU A 182 10.61 3.01 7.16
N VAL A 183 11.25 3.86 7.95
CA VAL A 183 10.67 5.13 8.42
C VAL A 183 11.26 6.27 7.62
N CYS A 184 10.41 6.93 6.82
CA CYS A 184 10.76 8.13 6.07
C CYS A 184 10.59 9.35 6.98
N PRO A 185 11.64 10.16 7.22
CA PRO A 185 11.47 11.43 7.92
C PRO A 185 10.47 12.34 7.18
N GLY A 186 9.64 13.08 7.93
CA GLY A 186 8.63 13.91 7.30
C GLY A 186 7.99 14.90 8.27
N GLU A 187 7.08 15.69 7.73
CA GLU A 187 6.23 16.64 8.44
C GLU A 187 5.02 16.99 7.58
N GLU A 188 3.93 17.39 8.18
CA GLU A 188 2.88 18.10 7.46
C GLU A 188 3.19 19.60 7.46
N VAL A 189 3.36 20.13 6.25
CA VAL A 189 3.73 21.53 6.05
C VAL A 189 2.50 22.41 6.14
N HIS A 190 2.52 23.33 7.10
CA HIS A 190 1.52 24.36 7.33
C HIS A 190 2.19 25.72 7.33
N LEU A 191 2.09 26.44 6.24
CA LEU A 191 2.74 27.72 6.08
C LEU A 191 1.90 28.89 6.57
N PRO A 192 2.51 30.03 6.94
CA PRO A 192 1.77 31.24 7.30
C PRO A 192 0.81 31.66 6.18
N ASP A 193 -0.46 31.90 6.55
CA ASP A 193 -1.54 32.35 5.67
C ASP A 193 -1.90 31.40 4.51
N ASN A 194 -1.38 30.16 4.50
CA ASN A 194 -1.75 29.13 3.52
C ASN A 194 -2.54 28.00 4.20
N PRO A 195 -3.82 27.82 3.90
CA PRO A 195 -4.61 26.70 4.44
C PRO A 195 -4.31 25.36 3.76
N VAL A 196 -3.57 25.35 2.65
CA VAL A 196 -3.26 24.11 1.95
C VAL A 196 -2.23 23.32 2.74
N HIS A 197 -2.63 22.13 3.18
CA HIS A 197 -1.74 21.19 3.83
C HIS A 197 -0.97 20.39 2.78
N ILE A 198 0.31 20.19 3.02
CA ILE A 198 1.19 19.44 2.11
C ILE A 198 2.04 18.49 2.95
N VAL A 199 1.92 17.21 2.69
CA VAL A 199 2.80 16.23 3.32
C VAL A 199 4.15 16.21 2.62
N HIS A 200 5.18 16.38 3.41
CA HIS A 200 6.58 16.23 3.06
C HIS A 200 7.13 14.96 3.70
N PHE A 201 7.69 14.05 2.92
CA PHE A 201 8.39 12.88 3.45
C PHE A 201 9.65 12.52 2.68
N GLY A 202 10.63 11.97 3.39
CA GLY A 202 11.92 11.53 2.85
C GLY A 202 12.96 12.63 2.65
N GLY A 203 12.60 13.90 2.79
CA GLY A 203 13.55 15.00 2.68
C GLY A 203 14.49 15.11 3.89
N LYS A 204 15.50 15.96 3.79
CA LYS A 204 16.62 16.04 4.75
C LYS A 204 16.46 17.09 5.83
N TYR A 205 15.48 17.99 5.71
CA TYR A 205 15.24 19.10 6.63
C TYR A 205 13.79 19.57 6.58
N SER A 206 13.37 20.33 7.60
CA SER A 206 12.04 20.90 7.70
C SER A 206 11.79 22.01 6.68
N ILE A 207 10.66 21.99 6.01
CA ILE A 207 10.20 23.07 5.12
C ILE A 207 9.47 24.14 5.94
N ASN A 208 8.76 23.74 7.01
CA ASN A 208 8.18 24.70 7.95
C ASN A 208 9.26 25.61 8.55
N ASP A 209 10.41 25.05 8.94
CA ASP A 209 11.52 25.85 9.50
C ASP A 209 12.04 26.89 8.51
N LEU A 210 12.05 26.63 7.21
CA LEU A 210 12.45 27.62 6.21
C LEU A 210 11.52 28.84 6.21
N ALA A 211 10.21 28.61 6.36
CA ALA A 211 9.22 29.68 6.33
C ALA A 211 9.14 30.42 7.67
N TYR A 212 9.15 29.69 8.80
CA TYR A 212 8.96 30.33 10.12
C TYR A 212 10.22 30.96 10.69
N ASN A 213 11.43 30.46 10.36
CA ASN A 213 12.67 31.06 10.84
C ASN A 213 13.06 32.34 10.08
N ASP A 214 12.57 32.50 8.84
CA ASP A 214 12.76 33.71 8.04
C ASP A 214 11.51 34.01 7.20
N GLU A 215 10.47 34.45 7.86
CA GLU A 215 9.17 34.75 7.22
C GLU A 215 9.30 35.84 6.15
N ALA A 216 10.18 36.80 6.33
CA ALA A 216 10.38 37.87 5.35
C ALA A 216 10.95 37.31 4.02
N LYS A 217 11.90 36.40 4.10
CA LYS A 217 12.45 35.70 2.94
C LYS A 217 11.39 34.81 2.29
N TYR A 218 10.67 34.01 3.08
CA TYR A 218 9.56 33.19 2.60
C TYR A 218 8.56 34.01 1.79
N ARG A 219 8.08 35.14 2.35
CA ARG A 219 7.09 36.00 1.67
C ARG A 219 7.66 36.62 0.39
N ALA A 220 8.92 37.01 0.38
CA ALA A 220 9.59 37.54 -0.82
C ALA A 220 9.69 36.47 -1.92
N GLU A 221 10.08 35.25 -1.55
CA GLU A 221 10.15 34.13 -2.52
C GLU A 221 8.76 33.74 -3.05
N VAL A 222 7.73 33.66 -2.19
CA VAL A 222 6.34 33.36 -2.61
C VAL A 222 5.79 34.44 -3.55
N ALA A 223 6.18 35.71 -3.36
CA ALA A 223 5.76 36.79 -4.27
C ALA A 223 6.20 36.55 -5.72
N GLU A 224 7.38 35.96 -5.94
CA GLU A 224 7.87 35.58 -7.30
C GLU A 224 7.00 34.49 -7.95
N TYR A 225 6.41 33.60 -7.15
CA TYR A 225 5.45 32.60 -7.64
C TYR A 225 4.09 33.24 -7.92
N THR A 226 3.66 34.17 -7.06
CA THR A 226 2.37 34.88 -7.19
C THR A 226 2.27 35.65 -8.52
N GLU A 227 3.38 36.22 -9.01
CA GLU A 227 3.45 36.90 -10.31
C GLU A 227 3.11 36.00 -11.50
N LYS A 228 3.25 34.67 -11.35
CA LYS A 228 2.95 33.67 -12.39
C LYS A 228 1.49 33.26 -12.42
N ILE A 229 0.72 33.58 -11.38
CA ILE A 229 -0.71 33.24 -11.28
C ILE A 229 -1.54 34.36 -11.91
N PRO A 230 -2.53 34.06 -12.78
CA PRO A 230 -3.30 35.09 -13.46
C PRO A 230 -3.99 36.07 -12.52
N GLU A 231 -3.96 37.35 -12.86
CA GLU A 231 -4.60 38.43 -12.08
C GLU A 231 -6.12 38.36 -12.05
N SER A 232 -6.74 37.47 -12.83
CA SER A 232 -8.17 37.19 -12.78
C SER A 232 -8.65 36.54 -11.49
N TYR A 233 -7.72 35.90 -10.75
CA TYR A 233 -8.00 35.33 -9.43
C TYR A 233 -7.77 36.36 -8.34
N ASP A 234 -8.48 36.22 -7.22
CA ASP A 234 -8.30 37.10 -6.05
C ASP A 234 -6.91 36.88 -5.41
N GLU A 235 -6.49 37.85 -4.59
CA GLU A 235 -5.17 37.88 -3.97
C GLU A 235 -4.93 36.67 -3.06
N ALA A 236 -5.95 36.20 -2.32
CA ALA A 236 -5.85 35.06 -1.41
C ALA A 236 -5.63 33.76 -2.20
N THR A 237 -6.41 33.52 -3.24
CA THR A 237 -6.25 32.36 -4.15
C THR A 237 -4.86 32.36 -4.77
N ARG A 238 -4.41 33.49 -5.30
CA ARG A 238 -3.07 33.62 -5.91
C ARG A 238 -1.96 33.32 -4.90
N PHE A 239 -2.07 33.85 -3.70
CA PHE A 239 -1.09 33.59 -2.64
C PHE A 239 -1.06 32.12 -2.23
N GLN A 240 -2.23 31.47 -2.01
CA GLN A 240 -2.31 30.07 -1.58
C GLN A 240 -1.71 29.12 -2.61
N VAL A 241 -2.01 29.34 -3.90
CA VAL A 241 -1.40 28.55 -4.98
C VAL A 241 0.13 28.77 -5.04
N ALA A 242 0.57 30.03 -4.99
CA ALA A 242 2.00 30.40 -5.03
C ALA A 242 2.78 29.78 -3.85
N ALA A 243 2.24 29.87 -2.63
CA ALA A 243 2.84 29.29 -1.43
C ALA A 243 2.90 27.77 -1.49
N SER A 244 1.86 27.12 -2.05
CA SER A 244 1.86 25.68 -2.26
C SER A 244 2.91 25.23 -3.29
N GLU A 245 3.04 25.95 -4.41
CA GLU A 245 4.05 25.66 -5.40
C GLU A 245 5.48 25.87 -4.89
N TRP A 246 5.70 26.95 -4.11
CA TRP A 246 6.94 27.16 -3.39
C TRP A 246 7.27 25.96 -2.49
N THR A 247 6.28 25.45 -1.75
CA THR A 247 6.43 24.29 -0.88
C THR A 247 6.85 23.05 -1.66
N PHE A 248 6.20 22.76 -2.80
CA PHE A 248 6.56 21.60 -3.63
C PHE A 248 8.01 21.67 -4.11
N ASP A 249 8.46 22.86 -4.52
CA ASP A 249 9.85 23.05 -4.98
C ASP A 249 10.84 22.90 -3.81
N ARG A 250 10.55 23.46 -2.62
CA ARG A 250 11.42 23.31 -1.43
C ARG A 250 11.51 21.85 -0.96
N ILE A 251 10.41 21.10 -1.00
CA ILE A 251 10.42 19.66 -0.68
C ILE A 251 11.33 18.89 -1.64
N ARG A 252 11.27 19.17 -2.94
CA ARG A 252 12.15 18.53 -3.93
C ARG A 252 13.63 18.91 -3.72
N GLU A 253 13.91 20.15 -3.37
CA GLU A 253 15.27 20.58 -3.02
C GLU A 253 15.80 19.89 -1.76
N ALA A 254 14.91 19.60 -0.80
CA ALA A 254 15.24 18.77 0.36
C ALA A 254 15.49 17.30 -0.01
N GLY A 255 15.16 16.89 -1.23
CA GLY A 255 15.25 15.51 -1.71
C GLY A 255 14.05 14.65 -1.37
N GLY A 256 12.95 15.25 -0.90
CA GLY A 256 11.72 14.58 -0.49
C GLY A 256 10.70 14.39 -1.61
N ILE A 257 9.55 13.86 -1.21
CA ILE A 257 8.32 13.73 -2.00
C ILE A 257 7.29 14.71 -1.44
N ALA A 258 6.67 15.48 -2.35
CA ALA A 258 5.60 16.40 -2.05
C ALA A 258 4.25 15.76 -2.35
N MET A 259 3.43 15.52 -1.32
CA MET A 259 2.09 15.00 -1.48
C MET A 259 1.05 16.10 -1.23
N PHE A 260 0.18 16.30 -2.22
CA PHE A 260 -1.01 17.12 -2.05
C PHE A 260 -2.07 16.29 -1.34
N CYS A 261 -2.32 16.60 -0.05
CA CYS A 261 -3.19 15.82 0.80
C CYS A 261 -4.58 16.45 0.96
N HIS A 262 -5.57 15.62 1.25
CA HIS A 262 -7.00 15.90 1.52
C HIS A 262 -7.60 17.13 0.78
N PRO A 263 -7.48 17.22 -0.55
CA PRO A 263 -7.87 18.41 -1.33
C PRO A 263 -9.37 18.76 -1.23
N PHE A 264 -10.21 17.79 -0.90
CA PHE A 264 -11.66 17.95 -0.79
C PHE A 264 -12.19 17.76 0.64
N TRP A 265 -11.34 17.95 1.66
CA TRP A 265 -11.78 17.88 3.05
C TRP A 265 -12.82 18.95 3.37
N ARG A 266 -13.89 18.54 4.08
CA ARG A 266 -15.04 19.37 4.43
C ARG A 266 -15.26 19.41 5.95
N PRO A 267 -14.43 20.11 6.72
CA PRO A 267 -14.76 20.39 8.10
C PRO A 267 -16.01 21.31 8.16
N TRP A 268 -16.95 20.97 9.03
CA TRP A 268 -18.12 21.84 9.28
C TRP A 268 -18.93 22.21 8.03
N TYR A 269 -19.10 21.27 7.06
CA TYR A 269 -19.86 21.46 5.81
C TYR A 269 -19.30 22.50 4.84
N HIS A 270 -18.06 22.90 5.01
CA HIS A 270 -17.36 23.84 4.12
C HIS A 270 -16.08 23.22 3.60
N ASN A 271 -15.76 23.39 2.33
CA ASN A 271 -14.47 22.97 1.79
C ASN A 271 -13.35 23.73 2.50
N TYR A 272 -12.35 23.02 3.02
CA TYR A 272 -11.21 23.63 3.69
C TYR A 272 -10.32 24.43 2.72
N ILE A 273 -10.16 23.92 1.51
CA ILE A 273 -9.46 24.58 0.41
C ILE A 273 -10.49 25.08 -0.61
N GLY A 274 -10.32 26.29 -1.11
CA GLY A 274 -11.18 26.88 -2.15
C GLY A 274 -11.09 26.09 -3.46
N GLU A 275 -12.18 26.03 -4.22
CA GLU A 275 -12.23 25.27 -5.47
C GLU A 275 -11.20 25.78 -6.50
N ASP A 276 -11.06 27.11 -6.64
CA ASP A 276 -10.09 27.72 -7.57
C ASP A 276 -8.63 27.33 -7.21
N VAL A 277 -8.31 27.22 -5.92
CA VAL A 277 -6.99 26.77 -5.45
C VAL A 277 -6.76 25.31 -5.83
N ASN A 278 -7.75 24.44 -5.56
CA ASN A 278 -7.67 23.03 -5.94
C ASN A 278 -7.52 22.85 -7.46
N GLU A 279 -8.31 23.61 -8.24
CA GLU A 279 -8.25 23.56 -9.70
C GLU A 279 -6.87 23.96 -10.23
N LEU A 280 -6.33 25.09 -9.75
CA LEU A 280 -5.02 25.57 -10.19
C LEU A 280 -3.89 24.61 -9.80
N LEU A 281 -3.90 24.08 -8.56
CA LEU A 281 -2.88 23.11 -8.12
C LEU A 281 -2.94 21.81 -8.93
N LEU A 282 -4.13 21.31 -9.23
CA LEU A 282 -4.31 20.13 -10.08
C LEU A 282 -3.99 20.43 -11.55
N GLU A 283 -4.30 21.63 -12.05
CA GLU A 283 -3.95 22.04 -13.42
C GLU A 283 -2.45 22.14 -13.59
N HIS A 284 -1.75 22.81 -12.67
CA HIS A 284 -0.31 22.97 -12.71
C HIS A 284 0.45 21.67 -12.43
N ASN A 285 -0.14 20.74 -11.65
CA ASN A 285 0.37 19.40 -11.38
C ASN A 285 1.84 19.38 -10.93
N LYS A 286 2.21 20.26 -9.97
CA LYS A 286 3.58 20.38 -9.47
C LYS A 286 3.90 19.54 -8.24
N PHE A 287 2.92 18.90 -7.62
CA PHE A 287 3.14 17.91 -6.57
C PHE A 287 3.67 16.58 -7.17
N ASP A 288 4.29 15.71 -6.35
CA ASP A 288 4.79 14.40 -6.79
C ASP A 288 3.70 13.32 -6.71
N VAL A 289 2.77 13.42 -5.76
CA VAL A 289 1.72 12.43 -5.53
C VAL A 289 0.45 13.10 -5.00
N LEU A 290 -0.71 12.59 -5.39
CA LEU A 290 -2.02 13.05 -4.92
C LEU A 290 -2.60 12.03 -3.94
N GLU A 291 -3.05 12.50 -2.79
CA GLU A 291 -3.95 11.73 -1.96
C GLU A 291 -5.32 11.61 -2.64
N VAL A 292 -5.71 10.37 -2.93
CA VAL A 292 -7.03 10.09 -3.53
C VAL A 292 -7.98 9.37 -2.57
N VAL A 293 -7.43 8.71 -1.54
CA VAL A 293 -8.21 8.18 -0.42
C VAL A 293 -7.45 8.38 0.88
N GLY A 294 -8.14 8.84 1.91
CA GLY A 294 -7.51 9.03 3.21
C GLY A 294 -8.40 9.70 4.24
N GLY A 295 -7.86 9.82 5.43
CA GLY A 295 -8.16 10.71 6.53
C GLY A 295 -9.60 10.87 7.00
N PHE A 296 -10.56 10.15 6.41
CA PHE A 296 -11.97 10.43 6.61
C PHE A 296 -12.69 9.32 7.37
N TYR A 297 -13.46 9.73 8.35
CA TYR A 297 -14.38 8.84 9.04
C TYR A 297 -15.48 8.33 8.10
N ARG A 298 -16.17 7.25 8.49
CA ARG A 298 -17.24 6.63 7.68
C ARG A 298 -18.26 7.60 7.12
N HIS A 299 -18.57 8.67 7.84
CA HIS A 299 -19.55 9.68 7.42
C HIS A 299 -18.99 10.77 6.49
N GLN A 300 -17.70 10.70 6.13
CA GLN A 300 -17.00 11.68 5.29
C GLN A 300 -16.38 11.04 4.03
N THR A 301 -16.68 9.77 3.75
CA THR A 301 -16.09 9.02 2.61
C THR A 301 -16.42 9.63 1.25
N GLU A 302 -17.43 10.50 1.16
CA GLU A 302 -17.70 11.29 -0.05
C GLU A 302 -16.52 12.17 -0.48
N CYS A 303 -15.69 12.65 0.46
CA CYS A 303 -14.48 13.41 0.16
C CYS A 303 -13.49 12.59 -0.67
N ASN A 304 -13.33 11.30 -0.34
CA ASN A 304 -12.53 10.37 -1.14
C ASN A 304 -13.09 10.20 -2.55
N MET A 305 -14.42 10.11 -2.68
CA MET A 305 -15.05 9.96 -4.01
C MET A 305 -14.86 11.19 -4.88
N LEU A 306 -14.85 12.39 -4.29
CA LEU A 306 -14.53 13.63 -5.00
C LEU A 306 -13.07 13.63 -5.48
N SER A 307 -12.12 13.26 -4.60
CA SER A 307 -10.70 13.14 -4.95
C SER A 307 -10.47 12.14 -6.09
N ILE A 308 -11.10 10.95 -6.03
CA ILE A 308 -11.02 9.92 -7.06
C ILE A 308 -11.61 10.44 -8.39
N SER A 309 -12.78 11.07 -8.34
CA SER A 309 -13.45 11.57 -9.55
C SER A 309 -12.61 12.65 -10.22
N ARG A 310 -12.07 13.58 -9.44
CA ARG A 310 -11.19 14.64 -9.98
C ARG A 310 -9.88 14.08 -10.54
N TRP A 311 -9.25 13.14 -9.86
CA TRP A 311 -8.07 12.44 -10.37
C TRP A 311 -8.34 11.78 -11.73
N GLN A 312 -9.51 11.12 -11.90
CA GLN A 312 -9.88 10.51 -13.17
C GLN A 312 -10.05 11.55 -14.29
N GLU A 313 -10.68 12.70 -14.00
CA GLU A 313 -10.80 13.80 -14.95
C GLU A 313 -9.44 14.34 -15.40
N GLU A 314 -8.52 14.56 -14.47
CA GLU A 314 -7.17 15.04 -14.79
C GLU A 314 -6.38 14.02 -15.63
N ARG A 315 -6.52 12.74 -15.32
CA ARG A 315 -5.94 11.67 -16.14
C ARG A 315 -6.55 11.58 -17.55
N ALA A 316 -7.84 11.84 -17.68
CA ALA A 316 -8.50 11.89 -18.99
C ALA A 316 -7.95 13.04 -19.87
N LYS A 317 -7.40 14.09 -19.26
CA LYS A 317 -6.66 15.17 -19.94
C LYS A 317 -5.23 14.78 -20.35
N GLY A 318 -4.79 13.55 -20.04
CA GLY A 318 -3.45 13.03 -20.36
C GLY A 318 -2.39 13.27 -19.28
N LYS A 319 -2.75 13.77 -18.11
CA LYS A 319 -1.79 13.99 -17.01
C LYS A 319 -1.38 12.67 -16.36
N LYS A 320 -0.12 12.61 -15.95
CA LYS A 320 0.40 11.59 -15.04
C LYS A 320 0.29 12.12 -13.61
N ILE A 321 -0.51 11.47 -12.80
CA ILE A 321 -0.74 11.83 -11.40
C ILE A 321 -0.65 10.56 -10.57
N PRO A 322 0.50 10.31 -9.92
CA PRO A 322 0.65 9.23 -8.95
C PRO A 322 -0.34 9.38 -7.79
N VAL A 323 -0.78 8.26 -7.23
CA VAL A 323 -1.80 8.25 -6.18
C VAL A 323 -1.27 7.66 -4.88
N ALA A 324 -1.77 8.16 -3.75
CA ALA A 324 -1.56 7.60 -2.43
C ALA A 324 -2.88 7.44 -1.68
N GLY A 325 -2.92 6.43 -0.82
CA GLY A 325 -3.87 6.28 0.27
C GLY A 325 -3.14 6.52 1.59
N ILE A 326 -3.71 7.31 2.46
CA ILE A 326 -3.09 7.69 3.75
C ILE A 326 -4.14 7.79 4.84
N SER A 327 -3.77 7.62 6.10
CA SER A 327 -4.77 7.59 7.17
C SER A 327 -5.06 8.95 7.79
N ASP A 328 -4.11 9.87 7.77
CA ASP A 328 -4.17 11.10 8.55
C ASP A 328 -4.54 10.82 10.02
N CYS A 329 -3.93 9.75 10.55
CA CYS A 329 -4.33 9.15 11.81
C CYS A 329 -3.80 9.96 13.00
N HIS A 330 -4.70 10.36 13.90
CA HIS A 330 -4.40 11.07 15.14
C HIS A 330 -4.53 10.17 16.39
N GLY A 331 -4.65 8.85 16.20
CA GLY A 331 -4.73 7.88 17.30
C GLY A 331 -4.54 6.45 16.82
N CYS A 332 -3.70 5.71 17.52
CA CYS A 332 -3.31 4.34 17.16
C CYS A 332 -4.38 3.29 17.46
N ASP A 333 -5.20 3.54 18.47
CA ASP A 333 -6.26 2.65 18.90
C ASP A 333 -7.62 3.29 18.56
N GLY A 334 -8.21 2.87 17.46
CA GLY A 334 -9.51 3.40 17.03
C GLY A 334 -9.64 3.48 15.52
N ASP A 335 -10.50 4.38 15.10
CA ASP A 335 -10.79 4.62 13.68
C ASP A 335 -9.58 5.23 12.96
N LEU A 336 -9.50 5.01 11.67
CA LEU A 336 -8.50 5.46 10.70
C LEU A 336 -7.19 4.67 10.70
N ALA A 337 -6.62 4.28 11.84
CA ALA A 337 -5.36 3.55 11.91
C ALA A 337 -5.43 2.23 11.11
N GLY A 338 -4.70 2.16 10.00
CA GLY A 338 -4.67 0.99 9.11
C GLY A 338 -5.85 0.87 8.15
N TRP A 339 -6.79 1.83 8.12
CA TRP A 339 -7.91 1.81 7.18
C TRP A 339 -7.52 2.26 5.76
N PHE A 340 -6.55 3.16 5.68
CA PHE A 340 -6.06 3.73 4.44
C PHE A 340 -4.56 3.52 4.35
N TYR A 341 -4.08 3.13 3.19
CA TYR A 341 -2.66 2.91 2.97
C TYR A 341 -2.32 2.90 1.48
N THR A 342 -1.04 3.03 1.20
CA THR A 342 -0.47 2.94 -0.14
C THR A 342 0.24 1.61 -0.32
N ILE A 343 0.10 0.98 -1.48
CA ILE A 343 0.97 -0.12 -1.92
C ILE A 343 1.84 0.40 -3.05
N VAL A 344 3.16 0.29 -2.89
CA VAL A 344 4.16 0.74 -3.85
C VAL A 344 4.93 -0.46 -4.39
N PHE A 345 5.03 -0.57 -5.71
CA PHE A 345 5.81 -1.63 -6.38
C PHE A 345 7.22 -1.12 -6.66
N ALA A 346 8.17 -1.49 -5.82
CA ALA A 346 9.55 -1.01 -5.87
C ALA A 346 10.56 -2.17 -5.90
N ASP A 347 11.78 -1.89 -6.35
CA ASP A 347 12.88 -2.85 -6.40
C ASP A 347 13.37 -3.23 -4.99
N LYS A 348 13.42 -2.23 -4.09
CA LYS A 348 13.92 -2.37 -2.72
C LYS A 348 13.08 -1.58 -1.75
N LEU A 349 13.16 -1.96 -0.46
CA LEU A 349 12.58 -1.20 0.64
C LEU A 349 13.58 -0.12 1.10
N ASP A 350 13.78 0.88 0.28
CA ASP A 350 14.49 2.11 0.62
C ASP A 350 13.77 3.33 0.05
N PHE A 351 14.09 4.51 0.57
CA PHE A 351 13.39 5.73 0.18
C PHE A 351 13.53 6.03 -1.31
N ASP A 352 14.71 5.88 -1.90
CA ASP A 352 14.96 6.22 -3.30
C ASP A 352 14.14 5.34 -4.24
N SER A 353 14.09 4.03 -3.97
CA SER A 353 13.29 3.06 -4.73
C SER A 353 11.77 3.31 -4.59
N ILE A 354 11.30 3.65 -3.39
CA ILE A 354 9.90 4.02 -3.13
C ILE A 354 9.54 5.32 -3.86
N ALA A 355 10.39 6.35 -3.77
CA ALA A 355 10.17 7.63 -4.42
C ALA A 355 10.15 7.52 -5.96
N GLU A 356 11.07 6.76 -6.54
CA GLU A 356 11.08 6.46 -7.97
C GLU A 356 9.79 5.74 -8.39
N ALA A 357 9.39 4.71 -7.62
CA ALA A 357 8.20 3.95 -7.93
C ALA A 357 6.92 4.81 -7.88
N ILE A 358 6.82 5.73 -6.90
CA ILE A 358 5.70 6.67 -6.83
C ILE A 358 5.69 7.56 -8.08
N ARG A 359 6.81 8.21 -8.42
CA ARG A 359 6.89 9.11 -9.60
C ARG A 359 6.58 8.40 -10.91
N ASP A 360 6.86 7.11 -10.99
CA ASP A 360 6.56 6.25 -12.14
C ASP A 360 5.14 5.65 -12.14
N GLU A 361 4.21 6.19 -11.32
CA GLU A 361 2.83 5.69 -11.18
C GLU A 361 2.77 4.20 -10.78
N ARG A 362 3.78 3.69 -10.06
CA ARG A 362 3.81 2.31 -9.55
C ARG A 362 3.27 2.22 -8.12
N SER A 363 2.26 3.04 -7.81
CA SER A 363 1.54 3.05 -6.54
C SER A 363 0.04 2.88 -6.74
N VAL A 364 -0.63 2.35 -5.72
CA VAL A 364 -2.08 2.32 -5.61
C VAL A 364 -2.50 2.74 -4.20
N ALA A 365 -3.64 3.42 -4.12
CA ALA A 365 -4.26 3.79 -2.87
C ALA A 365 -5.29 2.72 -2.47
N VAL A 366 -5.30 2.34 -1.20
CA VAL A 366 -6.25 1.36 -0.66
C VAL A 366 -7.06 1.99 0.46
N HIS A 367 -8.37 1.80 0.37
CA HIS A 367 -9.35 2.12 1.38
C HIS A 367 -9.98 0.82 1.86
N TRP A 368 -9.75 0.45 3.12
CA TRP A 368 -10.29 -0.78 3.68
C TRP A 368 -10.78 -0.57 5.10
N ILE A 369 -11.97 -0.02 5.23
CA ILE A 369 -12.66 0.15 6.51
C ILE A 369 -13.09 -1.24 7.05
N PRO A 370 -12.86 -1.55 8.33
CA PRO A 370 -13.27 -2.82 8.92
C PRO A 370 -14.76 -3.15 8.71
N GLY A 371 -15.02 -4.34 8.17
CA GLY A 371 -16.38 -4.80 7.82
C GLY A 371 -16.86 -4.40 6.43
N GLU A 372 -16.06 -3.68 5.65
CA GLU A 372 -16.33 -3.32 4.26
C GLU A 372 -15.41 -4.06 3.29
N HIS A 373 -15.76 -4.06 2.01
CA HIS A 373 -14.85 -4.56 0.97
C HIS A 373 -13.76 -3.52 0.70
N PRO A 374 -12.51 -3.96 0.46
CA PRO A 374 -11.45 -3.03 0.10
C PRO A 374 -11.76 -2.35 -1.23
N VAL A 375 -11.46 -1.06 -1.31
CA VAL A 375 -11.47 -0.27 -2.54
C VAL A 375 -10.04 0.05 -2.90
N VAL A 376 -9.64 -0.28 -4.13
CA VAL A 376 -8.28 -0.06 -4.64
C VAL A 376 -8.34 0.93 -5.79
N VAL A 377 -7.59 2.02 -5.70
CA VAL A 377 -7.57 3.11 -6.68
C VAL A 377 -6.17 3.27 -7.24
N GLY A 378 -6.05 3.22 -8.56
CA GLY A 378 -4.77 3.35 -9.24
C GLY A 378 -4.83 2.84 -10.68
N PRO A 379 -3.68 2.62 -11.34
CA PRO A 379 -3.61 2.01 -12.67
C PRO A 379 -4.28 0.62 -12.67
N PHE A 380 -5.14 0.36 -13.65
CA PHE A 380 -5.96 -0.87 -13.71
C PHE A 380 -5.15 -2.16 -13.54
N ARG A 381 -3.98 -2.24 -14.16
CA ARG A 381 -3.07 -3.39 -14.08
C ARG A 381 -2.64 -3.65 -12.64
N LEU A 382 -2.23 -2.61 -11.90
CA LEU A 382 -1.81 -2.71 -10.51
C LEU A 382 -3.01 -3.00 -9.60
N THR A 383 -4.15 -2.35 -9.84
CA THR A 383 -5.39 -2.58 -9.10
C THR A 383 -5.83 -4.05 -9.16
N LYS A 384 -5.79 -4.69 -10.33
CA LYS A 384 -6.08 -6.14 -10.47
C LYS A 384 -5.14 -6.98 -9.61
N PHE A 385 -3.86 -6.70 -9.68
CA PHE A 385 -2.85 -7.46 -8.93
C PHE A 385 -2.98 -7.24 -7.41
N VAL A 386 -3.27 -6.01 -6.97
CA VAL A 386 -3.46 -5.71 -5.54
C VAL A 386 -4.65 -6.44 -4.94
N TYR A 387 -5.77 -6.60 -5.67
CA TYR A 387 -6.88 -7.43 -5.18
C TYR A 387 -6.48 -8.89 -4.97
N PHE A 388 -5.61 -9.43 -5.83
CA PHE A 388 -5.03 -10.76 -5.62
C PHE A 388 -4.13 -10.77 -4.37
N LEU A 389 -3.25 -9.78 -4.20
CA LEU A 389 -2.35 -9.69 -3.04
C LEU A 389 -3.11 -9.55 -1.72
N ILE A 390 -4.21 -8.78 -1.69
CA ILE A 390 -5.07 -8.64 -0.51
C ILE A 390 -5.65 -10.00 -0.07
N ARG A 391 -5.96 -10.89 -1.00
CA ARG A 391 -6.51 -12.21 -0.68
C ARG A 391 -5.45 -13.23 -0.33
N GLU A 392 -4.36 -13.27 -1.08
CA GLU A 392 -3.44 -14.42 -1.09
C GLU A 392 -2.10 -14.12 -0.39
N PHE A 393 -1.68 -12.86 -0.32
CA PHE A 393 -0.36 -12.46 0.17
C PHE A 393 -0.40 -11.75 1.53
N TYR A 394 -1.17 -10.67 1.64
CA TYR A 394 -1.16 -9.82 2.83
C TYR A 394 -1.65 -10.51 4.11
N PRO A 395 -2.54 -11.52 4.11
CA PRO A 395 -2.91 -12.18 5.37
C PRO A 395 -1.73 -12.78 6.15
N ASP A 396 -0.80 -13.47 5.47
CA ASP A 396 0.37 -14.06 6.10
C ASP A 396 1.48 -13.03 6.32
N HIS A 397 1.66 -12.08 5.38
CA HIS A 397 2.57 -10.93 5.51
C HIS A 397 2.25 -10.09 6.75
N ASP A 398 0.99 -9.68 6.87
CA ASP A 398 0.54 -8.82 7.96
C ASP A 398 0.62 -9.54 9.32
N ALA A 399 0.42 -10.86 9.35
CA ALA A 399 0.60 -11.64 10.57
C ALA A 399 2.05 -11.62 11.09
N LEU A 400 3.03 -11.65 10.18
CA LEU A 400 4.45 -11.52 10.54
C LEU A 400 4.77 -10.12 11.09
N CYS A 401 4.31 -9.09 10.41
CA CYS A 401 4.49 -7.70 10.84
C CYS A 401 3.77 -7.42 12.18
N ASN A 402 2.54 -7.92 12.34
CA ASN A 402 1.76 -7.77 13.56
C ASN A 402 2.49 -8.33 14.79
N ALA A 403 3.11 -9.50 14.65
CA ALA A 403 3.86 -10.12 15.73
C ALA A 403 5.05 -9.24 16.22
N GLU A 404 5.71 -8.52 15.31
CA GLU A 404 6.78 -7.58 15.64
C GLU A 404 6.22 -6.30 16.26
N GLY A 405 5.22 -5.70 15.62
CA GLY A 405 4.60 -4.46 16.09
C GLY A 405 3.97 -4.58 17.48
N GLU A 406 3.35 -5.73 17.78
CA GLU A 406 2.75 -5.97 19.10
C GLU A 406 3.81 -6.06 20.21
N ILE A 407 4.94 -6.71 19.96
CA ILE A 407 6.07 -6.76 20.92
C ILE A 407 6.58 -5.34 21.23
N MET A 408 6.82 -4.53 20.18
CA MET A 408 7.30 -3.16 20.34
C MET A 408 6.28 -2.28 21.07
N ARG A 409 5.00 -2.35 20.72
CA ARG A 409 3.94 -1.58 21.40
C ARG A 409 3.86 -1.88 22.88
N ARG A 410 3.94 -3.16 23.27
CA ARG A 410 3.88 -3.60 24.66
C ARG A 410 5.09 -3.13 25.45
N ASP A 411 6.28 -3.16 24.84
CA ASP A 411 7.51 -2.65 25.46
C ASP A 411 7.44 -1.14 25.68
N ILE A 412 7.09 -0.37 24.65
CA ILE A 412 6.94 1.10 24.72
C ILE A 412 5.87 1.51 25.73
N ALA A 413 4.78 0.75 25.83
CA ALA A 413 3.72 0.98 26.80
C ALA A 413 4.07 0.57 28.24
N GLY A 414 5.27 0.01 28.47
CA GLY A 414 5.74 -0.37 29.79
C GLY A 414 5.14 -1.66 30.36
N TYR A 415 4.62 -2.55 29.51
CA TYR A 415 4.09 -3.86 29.94
C TYR A 415 5.18 -4.89 30.25
N GLY A 416 6.46 -4.50 30.18
CA GLY A 416 7.58 -5.32 30.62
C GLY A 416 7.89 -6.50 29.69
N GLU A 417 7.94 -6.28 28.39
CA GLU A 417 8.36 -7.29 27.42
C GLU A 417 9.86 -7.63 27.61
N PRO A 418 10.20 -8.88 27.98
CA PRO A 418 11.61 -9.24 28.21
C PRO A 418 12.40 -9.18 26.89
N ASP A 419 13.50 -8.43 26.88
CA ASP A 419 14.41 -8.36 25.73
C ASP A 419 13.70 -8.08 24.38
N ALA A 420 12.74 -7.15 24.35
CA ALA A 420 11.93 -6.84 23.17
C ALA A 420 12.78 -6.64 21.90
N ALA A 421 13.85 -5.84 22.00
CA ALA A 421 14.75 -5.62 20.87
C ALA A 421 15.46 -6.91 20.42
N ALA A 422 15.81 -7.83 21.31
CA ALA A 422 16.38 -9.13 20.92
C ALA A 422 15.33 -10.01 20.23
N GLN A 423 14.08 -9.97 20.69
CA GLN A 423 12.98 -10.68 20.03
C GLN A 423 12.74 -10.15 18.60
N ILE A 424 12.75 -8.84 18.39
CA ILE A 424 12.59 -8.22 17.06
C ILE A 424 13.77 -8.61 16.16
N ARG A 425 15.02 -8.43 16.62
CA ARG A 425 16.22 -8.84 15.86
C ARG A 425 16.21 -10.30 15.46
N SER A 426 15.67 -11.19 16.28
CA SER A 426 15.56 -12.61 15.93
C SER A 426 14.55 -12.89 14.80
N ARG A 427 13.65 -11.96 14.51
CA ARG A 427 12.64 -12.02 13.43
C ARG A 427 13.06 -11.25 12.18
N SER A 428 14.14 -10.46 12.26
CA SER A 428 14.64 -9.66 11.14
C SER A 428 14.79 -10.50 9.88
N GLY A 429 14.28 -9.97 8.76
CA GLY A 429 14.24 -10.64 7.47
C GLY A 429 13.12 -11.68 7.30
N ALA A 430 12.29 -11.95 8.31
CA ALA A 430 11.21 -12.93 8.18
C ALA A 430 10.16 -12.50 7.14
N VAL A 431 9.78 -11.23 7.13
CA VAL A 431 8.85 -10.66 6.15
C VAL A 431 9.45 -10.75 4.74
N ARG A 432 10.70 -10.29 4.56
CA ARG A 432 11.39 -10.39 3.27
C ARG A 432 11.49 -11.83 2.78
N LYS A 433 11.86 -12.76 3.64
CA LYS A 433 11.92 -14.19 3.30
C LYS A 433 10.57 -14.73 2.85
N TYR A 434 9.48 -14.32 3.51
CA TYR A 434 8.13 -14.69 3.08
C TYR A 434 7.81 -14.12 1.69
N MET A 435 8.13 -12.84 1.43
CA MET A 435 7.97 -12.21 0.13
C MET A 435 8.74 -12.99 -0.96
N GLU A 436 10.01 -13.29 -0.73
CA GLU A 436 10.86 -14.06 -1.66
C GLU A 436 10.27 -15.44 -1.95
N GLN A 437 9.83 -16.17 -0.92
CA GLN A 437 9.18 -17.48 -1.07
C GLN A 437 7.89 -17.40 -1.89
N PHE A 438 7.06 -16.37 -1.66
CA PHE A 438 5.82 -16.18 -2.41
C PHE A 438 6.08 -15.93 -3.90
N TRP A 439 7.20 -15.29 -4.25
CA TRP A 439 7.70 -15.06 -5.61
C TRP A 439 8.52 -16.24 -6.15
N GLY A 440 8.87 -17.23 -5.35
CA GLY A 440 9.76 -18.32 -5.76
C GLY A 440 11.20 -17.86 -6.05
N LYS A 441 11.67 -16.86 -5.28
CA LYS A 441 13.02 -16.28 -5.39
C LYS A 441 13.90 -16.69 -4.24
#